data_0bafe7a589d2a0b552334f2d8b7b3a79
#
_entry.id   0bafe7a589d2a0b552334f2d8b7b3a79
#
_cell.length_a   1.000
_cell.length_b   1.000
_cell.length_c   1.000
_cell.angle_alpha   90.00
_cell.angle_beta   90.00
_cell.angle_gamma   90.00
#
_symmetry.space_group_name_H-M   'P 1'
#
loop_
_entity.id
_entity.type
_entity.pdbx_description
1 polymer ?
#
loop_
_entity_poly.entity_id
_entity_poly.type
_entity_poly.pdbx_seq_one_letter_code
_entity_poly.pdbx_strand_id
1 'polypeptide(L)'
;MENKLHILIVGGTGVISYAVVNEALNKGIHVTCINRGKSHQQLLPKNVEVIIADYHNRDLIEKKLNNRYFDAVIDVLCYNEKDIDYSVSVFKDKCKQYIFFSSCAVYNKGNGDYECTENSQLINPVWDYSINKVKCENRLIQLAQKYGFNYTIVRPAVTYGNTRIPYGITPPYGYHGTLIMRIMNHKPIILWDEGKAYSTITRVEDFAKGLIGLLGNTQAYNQAFHIAGDERYTWKTVIDILGEVLGEKPLYFSITKEEYAKEVPEKKGEILGGRGISQLLDNSKLKRVVPDFCTHISLKDGLQMTVDYYKTHNYISGIDYKFDADTDRIIAKYCRLNNIDIKKYNLKFIDYLGNATI
;
A
#
# COMPACT_ATOMS: atom_id res chain seq x y z
N MET A 1 0.97 32.75 18.79
CA MET A 1 1.69 31.69 18.07
C MET A 1 0.81 30.46 18.11
N GLU A 2 0.26 30.03 16.98
CA GLU A 2 -0.45 28.75 16.93
C GLU A 2 0.50 27.64 17.35
N ASN A 3 0.09 26.83 18.33
CA ASN A 3 0.86 25.68 18.77
C ASN A 3 0.95 24.69 17.60
N LYS A 4 2.12 24.62 16.95
CA LYS A 4 2.35 23.69 15.86
C LYS A 4 2.23 22.26 16.40
N LEU A 5 1.46 21.41 15.72
CA LEU A 5 1.33 20.01 16.08
C LEU A 5 2.70 19.33 16.10
N HIS A 6 2.90 18.42 17.04
CA HIS A 6 4.03 17.52 17.10
C HIS A 6 3.55 16.06 16.97
N ILE A 7 4.01 15.36 15.94
CA ILE A 7 3.59 13.98 15.67
C ILE A 7 4.76 13.00 15.71
N LEU A 8 4.46 11.77 16.10
CA LEU A 8 5.38 10.64 16.02
C LEU A 8 4.90 9.68 14.94
N ILE A 9 5.81 9.27 14.04
CA ILE A 9 5.53 8.26 13.01
C ILE A 9 6.42 7.04 13.26
N VAL A 10 5.77 5.90 13.51
CA VAL A 10 6.44 4.61 13.66
C VAL A 10 6.57 3.97 12.27
N GLY A 11 7.81 3.94 11.72
CA GLY A 11 8.07 3.44 10.37
C GLY A 11 7.98 4.52 9.27
N GLY A 12 8.66 5.66 9.42
CA GLY A 12 8.57 6.84 8.54
C GLY A 12 9.18 6.71 7.13
N THR A 13 9.83 5.60 6.78
CA THR A 13 10.53 5.42 5.48
C THR A 13 9.77 4.54 4.47
N GLY A 14 8.55 4.08 4.80
CA GLY A 14 7.69 3.35 3.86
C GLY A 14 7.10 4.28 2.80
N VAL A 15 6.57 3.72 1.71
CA VAL A 15 6.00 4.49 0.58
C VAL A 15 4.92 5.48 1.05
N ILE A 16 3.99 5.03 1.89
CA ILE A 16 2.91 5.88 2.43
C ILE A 16 3.46 6.83 3.48
N SER A 17 4.18 6.30 4.48
CA SER A 17 4.63 7.11 5.62
C SER A 17 5.63 8.20 5.22
N TYR A 18 6.44 7.97 4.19
CA TYR A 18 7.33 9.01 3.65
C TYR A 18 6.55 10.18 3.05
N ALA A 19 5.46 9.92 2.33
CA ALA A 19 4.59 10.97 1.82
C ALA A 19 3.91 11.74 2.96
N VAL A 20 3.48 11.02 4.02
CA VAL A 20 2.92 11.65 5.23
C VAL A 20 3.93 12.54 5.94
N VAL A 21 5.20 12.10 6.05
CA VAL A 21 6.27 12.94 6.59
C VAL A 21 6.41 14.24 5.81
N ASN A 22 6.49 14.16 4.47
CA ASN A 22 6.65 15.35 3.64
C ASN A 22 5.45 16.30 3.74
N GLU A 23 4.22 15.77 3.69
CA GLU A 23 3.02 16.61 3.82
C GLU A 23 2.92 17.24 5.20
N ALA A 24 3.26 16.52 6.29
CA ALA A 24 3.32 17.08 7.63
C ALA A 24 4.31 18.26 7.72
N LEU A 25 5.50 18.11 7.15
CA LEU A 25 6.49 19.19 7.10
C LEU A 25 6.01 20.38 6.28
N ASN A 26 5.35 20.15 5.14
CA ASN A 26 4.76 21.21 4.31
C ASN A 26 3.70 22.01 5.07
N LYS A 27 2.98 21.37 5.99
CA LYS A 27 2.00 22.02 6.89
C LYS A 27 2.64 22.60 8.14
N GLY A 28 3.97 22.58 8.26
CA GLY A 28 4.70 23.11 9.40
C GLY A 28 4.55 22.29 10.68
N ILE A 29 4.12 21.03 10.58
CA ILE A 29 3.98 20.09 11.68
C ILE A 29 5.37 19.57 12.07
N HIS A 30 5.63 19.45 13.37
CA HIS A 30 6.87 18.85 13.90
C HIS A 30 6.79 17.33 13.78
N VAL A 31 7.79 16.72 13.14
CA VAL A 31 7.79 15.27 12.89
C VAL A 31 8.96 14.60 13.60
N THR A 32 8.65 13.60 14.42
CA THR A 32 9.60 12.62 14.92
C THR A 32 9.30 11.26 14.28
N CYS A 33 10.33 10.53 13.85
CA CYS A 33 10.18 9.17 13.30
C CYS A 33 10.94 8.15 14.13
N ILE A 34 10.34 6.97 14.37
CA ILE A 34 11.07 5.79 14.85
C ILE A 34 11.36 4.90 13.67
N ASN A 35 12.64 4.65 13.39
CA ASN A 35 13.10 3.81 12.29
C ASN A 35 14.27 2.93 12.71
N ARG A 36 14.39 1.74 12.08
CA ARG A 36 15.51 0.81 12.35
C ARG A 36 16.85 1.26 11.78
N GLY A 37 16.89 2.33 10.97
CA GLY A 37 18.11 2.81 10.32
C GLY A 37 18.62 1.92 9.18
N LYS A 38 17.83 0.94 8.72
CA LYS A 38 18.23 -0.05 7.69
C LYS A 38 17.67 0.26 6.29
N SER A 39 16.84 1.28 6.14
CA SER A 39 16.28 1.64 4.82
C SER A 39 17.25 2.52 4.06
N HIS A 40 17.69 2.05 2.89
CA HIS A 40 18.53 2.82 1.97
C HIS A 40 17.71 3.49 0.84
N GLN A 41 16.41 3.21 0.74
CA GLN A 41 15.59 3.65 -0.38
C GLN A 41 15.07 5.08 -0.26
N GLN A 42 14.81 5.54 0.96
CA GLN A 42 14.32 6.92 1.19
C GLN A 42 14.98 7.50 2.45
N LEU A 43 15.79 8.52 2.26
CA LEU A 43 16.34 9.30 3.37
C LEU A 43 15.28 10.33 3.81
N LEU A 44 15.00 10.37 5.10
CA LEU A 44 14.10 11.39 5.65
C LEU A 44 14.70 12.79 5.52
N PRO A 45 13.88 13.84 5.32
CA PRO A 45 14.33 15.22 5.32
C PRO A 45 15.11 15.59 6.59
N LYS A 46 16.10 16.49 6.45
CA LYS A 46 17.02 16.85 7.57
C LYS A 46 16.32 17.47 8.78
N ASN A 47 15.14 18.04 8.57
CA ASN A 47 14.33 18.65 9.63
C ASN A 47 13.39 17.68 10.36
N VAL A 48 13.49 16.37 10.06
CA VAL A 48 12.81 15.30 10.79
C VAL A 48 13.73 14.81 11.91
N GLU A 49 13.21 14.76 13.12
CA GLU A 49 13.90 14.08 14.20
C GLU A 49 13.77 12.56 14.03
N VAL A 50 14.91 11.85 14.01
CA VAL A 50 14.92 10.39 13.81
C VAL A 50 15.42 9.68 15.05
N ILE A 51 14.58 8.86 15.66
CA ILE A 51 14.94 7.92 16.71
C ILE A 51 15.29 6.59 16.04
N ILE A 52 16.58 6.28 16.02
CA ILE A 52 17.04 4.98 15.52
C ILE A 52 16.84 3.94 16.63
N ALA A 53 15.90 3.03 16.41
CA ALA A 53 15.57 1.93 17.29
C ALA A 53 14.82 0.82 16.55
N ASP A 54 14.99 -0.42 16.98
CA ASP A 54 14.05 -1.47 16.65
C ASP A 54 12.76 -1.22 17.43
N TYR A 55 11.66 -1.09 16.73
CA TYR A 55 10.35 -0.82 17.34
C TYR A 55 9.93 -1.88 18.36
N HIS A 56 10.32 -3.15 18.17
CA HIS A 56 10.02 -4.23 19.09
C HIS A 56 10.93 -4.27 20.33
N ASN A 57 11.96 -3.42 20.41
CA ASN A 57 12.77 -3.26 21.61
C ASN A 57 12.11 -2.25 22.58
N ARG A 58 11.18 -2.77 23.40
CA ARG A 58 10.34 -1.98 24.29
C ARG A 58 11.13 -1.06 25.22
N ASP A 59 12.10 -1.60 25.92
CA ASP A 59 12.88 -0.85 26.93
C ASP A 59 13.60 0.34 26.27
N LEU A 60 14.15 0.11 25.08
CA LEU A 60 14.81 1.17 24.32
C LEU A 60 13.82 2.25 23.88
N ILE A 61 12.65 1.85 23.39
CA ILE A 61 11.59 2.79 22.95
C ILE A 61 11.08 3.59 24.14
N GLU A 62 10.73 2.95 25.26
CA GLU A 62 10.26 3.62 26.46
C GLU A 62 11.30 4.62 26.99
N LYS A 63 12.58 4.24 27.02
CA LYS A 63 13.70 5.11 27.43
C LYS A 63 13.84 6.33 26.52
N LYS A 64 13.76 6.12 25.18
CA LYS A 64 13.91 7.21 24.20
C LYS A 64 12.71 8.14 24.16
N LEU A 65 11.52 7.66 24.54
CA LEU A 65 10.29 8.42 24.61
C LEU A 65 9.93 8.91 26.02
N ASN A 66 10.85 8.76 26.97
CA ASN A 66 10.62 9.23 28.34
C ASN A 66 10.34 10.75 28.34
N ASN A 67 9.27 11.16 29.08
CA ASN A 67 8.81 12.55 29.18
C ASN A 67 8.43 13.21 27.85
N ARG A 68 8.18 12.42 26.79
CA ARG A 68 7.71 12.94 25.50
C ARG A 68 6.20 12.72 25.36
N TYR A 69 5.54 13.72 24.80
CA TYR A 69 4.12 13.69 24.48
C TYR A 69 3.88 14.25 23.10
N PHE A 70 2.96 13.63 22.34
CA PHE A 70 2.69 13.97 20.94
C PHE A 70 1.20 14.33 20.75
N ASP A 71 0.90 15.19 19.81
CA ASP A 71 -0.49 15.44 19.43
C ASP A 71 -1.09 14.22 18.72
N ALA A 72 -0.27 13.50 17.93
CA ALA A 72 -0.66 12.22 17.36
C ALA A 72 0.51 11.25 17.26
N VAL A 73 0.23 9.95 17.41
CA VAL A 73 1.12 8.85 17.05
C VAL A 73 0.53 8.10 15.87
N ILE A 74 1.27 7.99 14.79
CA ILE A 74 0.90 7.27 13.57
C ILE A 74 1.68 5.96 13.54
N ASP A 75 0.98 4.83 13.72
CA ASP A 75 1.59 3.51 13.73
C ASP A 75 1.24 2.72 12.47
N VAL A 76 2.26 2.48 11.63
CA VAL A 76 2.12 1.71 10.38
C VAL A 76 2.63 0.26 10.51
N LEU A 77 3.12 -0.14 11.69
CA LEU A 77 3.84 -1.42 11.88
C LEU A 77 3.04 -2.49 12.63
N CYS A 78 1.77 -2.27 12.97
CA CYS A 78 0.93 -3.28 13.62
C CYS A 78 0.29 -4.21 12.60
N TYR A 79 0.63 -5.50 12.65
CA TYR A 79 0.12 -6.53 11.72
C TYR A 79 -0.69 -7.62 12.41
N ASN A 80 -0.67 -7.70 13.74
CA ASN A 80 -1.41 -8.67 14.55
C ASN A 80 -1.78 -8.07 15.91
N GLU A 81 -2.59 -8.79 16.69
CA GLU A 81 -3.09 -8.32 18.01
C GLU A 81 -1.95 -8.04 19.01
N LYS A 82 -0.86 -8.83 18.97
CA LYS A 82 0.29 -8.61 19.87
C LYS A 82 1.00 -7.30 19.57
N ASP A 83 1.06 -6.92 18.29
CA ASP A 83 1.61 -5.62 17.89
C ASP A 83 0.74 -4.49 18.45
N ILE A 84 -0.59 -4.61 18.41
CA ILE A 84 -1.53 -3.63 19.00
C ILE A 84 -1.37 -3.55 20.51
N ASP A 85 -1.32 -4.70 21.21
CA ASP A 85 -1.12 -4.73 22.67
C ASP A 85 0.18 -4.00 23.05
N TYR A 86 1.25 -4.30 22.33
CA TYR A 86 2.54 -3.65 22.51
C TYR A 86 2.46 -2.14 22.25
N SER A 87 1.96 -1.73 21.09
CA SER A 87 1.87 -0.34 20.67
C SER A 87 1.05 0.49 21.65
N VAL A 88 -0.14 0.01 22.02
CA VAL A 88 -0.99 0.70 23.00
C VAL A 88 -0.30 0.79 24.35
N SER A 89 0.40 -0.24 24.80
CA SER A 89 1.13 -0.18 26.09
C SER A 89 2.19 0.92 26.12
N VAL A 90 2.79 1.23 24.97
CA VAL A 90 3.82 2.28 24.84
C VAL A 90 3.21 3.67 24.67
N PHE A 91 2.14 3.81 23.86
CA PHE A 91 1.70 5.12 23.35
C PHE A 91 0.42 5.69 23.98
N LYS A 92 -0.42 4.89 24.65
CA LYS A 92 -1.74 5.34 25.14
C LYS A 92 -1.67 6.59 26.05
N ASP A 93 -0.58 6.74 26.83
CA ASP A 93 -0.36 7.87 27.73
C ASP A 93 0.62 8.92 27.17
N LYS A 94 1.02 8.77 25.87
CA LYS A 94 2.00 9.63 25.23
C LYS A 94 1.47 10.41 24.03
N CYS A 95 0.16 10.31 23.74
CA CYS A 95 -0.42 11.07 22.64
C CYS A 95 -1.90 11.42 22.92
N LYS A 96 -2.38 12.49 22.26
CA LYS A 96 -3.79 12.84 22.26
C LYS A 96 -4.60 11.94 21.34
N GLN A 97 -4.00 11.47 20.23
CA GLN A 97 -4.63 10.66 19.20
C GLN A 97 -3.67 9.54 18.75
N TYR A 98 -4.14 8.30 18.81
CA TYR A 98 -3.40 7.16 18.26
C TYR A 98 -3.99 6.76 16.90
N ILE A 99 -3.20 6.80 15.84
CA ILE A 99 -3.65 6.47 14.48
C ILE A 99 -3.10 5.11 14.07
N PHE A 100 -4.01 4.17 13.82
CA PHE A 100 -3.70 2.83 13.38
C PHE A 100 -3.95 2.65 11.89
N PHE A 101 -2.95 2.11 11.18
CA PHE A 101 -3.09 1.74 9.78
C PHE A 101 -3.66 0.32 9.65
N SER A 102 -4.95 0.26 9.33
CA SER A 102 -5.63 -0.95 8.88
C SER A 102 -5.48 -1.13 7.37
N SER A 103 -6.48 -1.62 6.68
CA SER A 103 -6.48 -1.86 5.23
C SER A 103 -7.90 -1.99 4.70
N CYS A 104 -8.12 -1.65 3.43
CA CYS A 104 -9.34 -2.02 2.72
C CYS A 104 -9.54 -3.54 2.61
N ALA A 105 -8.49 -4.33 2.81
CA ALA A 105 -8.58 -5.79 2.76
C ALA A 105 -9.48 -6.41 3.84
N VAL A 106 -9.85 -5.65 4.89
CA VAL A 106 -10.73 -6.11 5.98
C VAL A 106 -12.15 -6.42 5.54
N TYR A 107 -12.58 -5.94 4.37
CA TYR A 107 -13.95 -6.12 3.90
C TYR A 107 -14.16 -7.45 3.18
N ASN A 108 -15.34 -8.03 3.37
CA ASN A 108 -15.82 -9.12 2.52
C ASN A 108 -16.30 -8.53 1.18
N LYS A 109 -15.82 -9.09 0.11
CA LYS A 109 -16.08 -8.65 -1.27
C LYS A 109 -16.86 -9.69 -2.07
N GLY A 110 -17.47 -10.67 -1.40
CA GLY A 110 -18.32 -11.67 -2.06
C GLY A 110 -19.65 -11.08 -2.53
N ASN A 111 -20.28 -11.69 -3.50
CA ASN A 111 -21.69 -11.48 -3.91
C ASN A 111 -22.03 -10.20 -4.69
N GLY A 112 -21.09 -9.61 -5.44
CA GLY A 112 -21.41 -8.56 -6.42
C GLY A 112 -21.50 -7.13 -5.85
N ASP A 113 -21.65 -6.95 -4.55
CA ASP A 113 -21.52 -5.64 -3.89
C ASP A 113 -20.08 -5.40 -3.52
N TYR A 114 -19.39 -4.63 -4.36
CA TYR A 114 -17.96 -4.31 -4.18
C TYR A 114 -17.71 -2.87 -3.71
N GLU A 115 -18.76 -2.06 -3.51
CA GLU A 115 -18.65 -0.71 -2.94
C GLU A 115 -18.73 -0.79 -1.41
N CYS A 116 -17.68 -0.33 -0.73
CA CYS A 116 -17.54 -0.41 0.73
C CYS A 116 -17.60 0.99 1.34
N THR A 117 -18.38 1.12 2.42
CA THR A 117 -18.31 2.24 3.37
C THR A 117 -17.61 1.76 4.63
N GLU A 118 -17.28 2.68 5.57
CA GLU A 118 -16.69 2.31 6.86
C GLU A 118 -17.61 1.44 7.73
N ASN A 119 -18.92 1.43 7.45
CA ASN A 119 -19.92 0.61 8.11
C ASN A 119 -20.09 -0.79 7.49
N SER A 120 -19.45 -1.04 6.34
CA SER A 120 -19.50 -2.36 5.71
C SER A 120 -18.89 -3.43 6.60
N GLN A 121 -19.41 -4.66 6.50
CA GLN A 121 -19.00 -5.77 7.35
C GLN A 121 -17.52 -6.12 7.19
N LEU A 122 -16.80 -6.23 8.30
CA LEU A 122 -15.38 -6.57 8.35
C LEU A 122 -15.20 -8.08 8.37
N ILE A 123 -15.40 -8.74 7.23
CA ILE A 123 -15.22 -10.19 7.09
C ILE A 123 -14.46 -10.46 5.79
N ASN A 124 -13.25 -10.99 5.93
CA ASN A 124 -12.51 -11.54 4.80
C ASN A 124 -11.76 -12.80 5.27
N PRO A 125 -12.39 -13.98 5.18
CA PRO A 125 -11.84 -15.22 5.72
C PRO A 125 -10.77 -15.86 4.82
N VAL A 126 -10.52 -15.30 3.65
CA VAL A 126 -9.68 -15.93 2.61
C VAL A 126 -8.20 -15.54 2.76
N TRP A 127 -7.93 -14.40 3.37
CA TRP A 127 -6.58 -13.84 3.46
C TRP A 127 -6.16 -13.57 4.91
N ASP A 128 -5.14 -14.26 5.41
CA ASP A 128 -4.65 -14.13 6.79
C ASP A 128 -4.29 -12.70 7.18
N TYR A 129 -3.73 -11.93 6.25
CA TYR A 129 -3.47 -10.51 6.47
C TYR A 129 -4.76 -9.75 6.82
N SER A 130 -5.85 -10.03 6.10
CA SER A 130 -7.16 -9.39 6.34
C SER A 130 -7.73 -9.79 7.70
N ILE A 131 -7.68 -11.09 8.01
CA ILE A 131 -8.12 -11.65 9.31
C ILE A 131 -7.36 -10.95 10.44
N ASN A 132 -6.05 -10.82 10.32
CA ASN A 132 -5.22 -10.19 11.33
C ASN A 132 -5.53 -8.68 11.47
N LYS A 133 -5.75 -7.95 10.36
CA LYS A 133 -6.14 -6.53 10.43
C LYS A 133 -7.50 -6.34 11.10
N VAL A 134 -8.50 -7.20 10.86
CA VAL A 134 -9.78 -7.17 11.60
C VAL A 134 -9.57 -7.39 13.09
N LYS A 135 -8.75 -8.38 13.47
CA LYS A 135 -8.40 -8.64 14.87
C LYS A 135 -7.68 -7.43 15.50
N CYS A 136 -6.78 -6.78 14.77
CA CYS A 136 -6.12 -5.55 15.23
C CYS A 136 -7.12 -4.44 15.53
N GLU A 137 -8.09 -4.17 14.62
CA GLU A 137 -9.11 -3.15 14.83
C GLU A 137 -9.94 -3.44 16.08
N ASN A 138 -10.46 -4.67 16.20
CA ASN A 138 -11.24 -5.08 17.35
C ASN A 138 -10.44 -4.95 18.67
N ARG A 139 -9.18 -5.37 18.65
CA ARG A 139 -8.30 -5.28 19.82
C ARG A 139 -8.02 -3.83 20.22
N LEU A 140 -7.76 -2.96 19.25
CA LEU A 140 -7.57 -1.54 19.48
C LEU A 140 -8.80 -0.88 20.15
N ILE A 141 -9.99 -1.17 19.63
CA ILE A 141 -11.26 -0.67 20.19
C ILE A 141 -11.44 -1.12 21.65
N GLN A 142 -11.21 -2.41 21.94
CA GLN A 142 -11.28 -2.95 23.32
C GLN A 142 -10.31 -2.23 24.27
N LEU A 143 -9.07 -2.02 23.82
CA LEU A 143 -8.06 -1.35 24.64
C LEU A 143 -8.36 0.14 24.83
N ALA A 144 -8.89 0.82 23.81
CA ALA A 144 -9.32 2.21 23.93
C ALA A 144 -10.46 2.37 24.92
N GLN A 145 -11.46 1.48 24.89
CA GLN A 145 -12.54 1.44 25.89
C GLN A 145 -12.01 1.19 27.31
N LYS A 146 -11.05 0.27 27.44
CA LYS A 146 -10.47 -0.09 28.74
C LYS A 146 -9.64 1.04 29.36
N TYR A 147 -8.86 1.74 28.54
CA TYR A 147 -7.85 2.70 29.02
C TYR A 147 -8.24 4.17 28.78
N GLY A 148 -9.30 4.46 28.04
CA GLY A 148 -9.83 5.82 27.86
C GLY A 148 -8.97 6.72 26.97
N PHE A 149 -8.32 6.19 25.92
CA PHE A 149 -7.56 6.99 24.97
C PHE A 149 -8.27 7.10 23.60
N ASN A 150 -7.97 8.17 22.85
CA ASN A 150 -8.55 8.39 21.55
C ASN A 150 -7.75 7.69 20.45
N TYR A 151 -8.43 7.01 19.53
CA TYR A 151 -7.82 6.40 18.35
C TYR A 151 -8.49 6.88 17.05
N THR A 152 -7.81 6.67 15.94
CA THR A 152 -8.38 6.76 14.60
C THR A 152 -7.87 5.58 13.78
N ILE A 153 -8.77 4.85 13.14
CA ILE A 153 -8.42 3.75 12.24
C ILE A 153 -8.42 4.28 10.81
N VAL A 154 -7.34 4.06 10.08
CA VAL A 154 -7.25 4.42 8.67
C VAL A 154 -7.23 3.15 7.83
N ARG A 155 -8.14 3.05 6.86
CA ARG A 155 -8.23 1.95 5.91
C ARG A 155 -7.83 2.43 4.52
N PRO A 156 -6.54 2.35 4.15
CA PRO A 156 -6.08 2.72 2.82
C PRO A 156 -6.68 1.83 1.73
N ALA A 157 -6.98 2.42 0.58
CA ALA A 157 -7.21 1.71 -0.67
C ALA A 157 -5.88 1.17 -1.25
N VAL A 158 -5.84 0.88 -2.54
CA VAL A 158 -4.58 0.59 -3.23
C VAL A 158 -3.79 1.88 -3.37
N THR A 159 -2.78 2.05 -2.53
CA THR A 159 -1.89 3.21 -2.59
C THR A 159 -0.67 2.94 -3.45
N TYR A 160 -0.18 3.95 -4.15
CA TYR A 160 1.03 3.89 -4.96
C TYR A 160 1.83 5.20 -4.89
N GLY A 161 3.10 5.12 -5.25
CA GLY A 161 4.03 6.24 -5.26
C GLY A 161 5.16 5.99 -6.24
N ASN A 162 6.24 6.76 -6.17
CA ASN A 162 7.33 6.70 -7.13
C ASN A 162 7.99 5.31 -7.30
N THR A 163 7.98 4.48 -6.25
CA THR A 163 8.60 3.14 -6.28
C THR A 163 7.59 2.01 -6.45
N ARG A 164 6.31 2.33 -6.65
CA ARG A 164 5.23 1.34 -6.67
C ARG A 164 4.21 1.63 -7.77
N ILE A 165 4.03 0.69 -8.70
CA ILE A 165 2.94 0.69 -9.68
C ILE A 165 1.71 0.04 -9.02
N PRO A 166 0.51 0.65 -9.11
CA PRO A 166 -0.69 0.14 -8.47
C PRO A 166 -1.34 -0.96 -9.33
N TYR A 167 -0.72 -2.12 -9.38
CA TYR A 167 -1.20 -3.26 -10.14
C TYR A 167 -1.36 -4.50 -9.24
N GLY A 168 -2.24 -5.44 -9.65
CA GLY A 168 -2.51 -6.64 -8.86
C GLY A 168 -1.37 -7.66 -8.85
N ILE A 169 -0.68 -7.82 -9.99
CA ILE A 169 0.44 -8.74 -10.15
C ILE A 169 1.73 -7.93 -10.21
N THR A 170 2.47 -7.87 -9.12
CA THR A 170 3.68 -7.07 -9.02
C THR A 170 4.85 -7.88 -8.43
N PRO A 171 6.09 -7.56 -8.83
CA PRO A 171 7.26 -8.00 -8.11
C PRO A 171 7.31 -7.39 -6.70
N PRO A 172 8.27 -7.78 -5.85
CA PRO A 172 8.49 -7.14 -4.55
C PRO A 172 8.67 -5.62 -4.66
N TYR A 173 8.37 -4.91 -3.58
CA TYR A 173 8.55 -3.45 -3.53
C TYR A 173 9.99 -3.05 -3.88
N GLY A 174 10.12 -1.97 -4.65
CA GLY A 174 11.40 -1.50 -5.19
C GLY A 174 11.74 -2.09 -6.57
N TYR A 175 11.03 -3.14 -7.01
CA TYR A 175 11.30 -3.84 -8.28
C TYR A 175 10.17 -3.67 -9.32
N HIS A 176 9.24 -2.76 -9.10
CA HIS A 176 8.11 -2.53 -10.02
C HIS A 176 8.53 -2.03 -11.41
N GLY A 177 9.77 -1.54 -11.56
CA GLY A 177 10.41 -1.30 -12.86
C GLY A 177 10.39 -2.52 -13.80
N THR A 178 10.26 -3.74 -13.26
CA THR A 178 10.10 -4.97 -14.05
C THR A 178 8.86 -4.92 -14.95
N LEU A 179 7.75 -4.33 -14.49
CA LEU A 179 6.55 -4.17 -15.32
C LEU A 179 6.81 -3.20 -16.48
N ILE A 180 7.53 -2.11 -16.23
CA ILE A 180 7.94 -1.13 -17.23
C ILE A 180 8.84 -1.84 -18.27
N MET A 181 9.84 -2.57 -17.79
CA MET A 181 10.77 -3.34 -18.66
C MET A 181 10.01 -4.35 -19.51
N ARG A 182 9.04 -5.08 -18.96
CA ARG A 182 8.23 -6.04 -19.74
C ARG A 182 7.48 -5.34 -20.87
N ILE A 183 6.81 -4.23 -20.60
CA ILE A 183 6.07 -3.47 -21.63
C ILE A 183 7.02 -2.96 -22.70
N MET A 184 8.14 -2.32 -22.32
CA MET A 184 9.14 -1.78 -23.24
C MET A 184 9.81 -2.84 -24.13
N ASN A 185 9.90 -4.09 -23.66
CA ASN A 185 10.44 -5.21 -24.42
C ASN A 185 9.35 -6.07 -25.09
N HIS A 186 8.12 -5.56 -25.19
CA HIS A 186 6.98 -6.27 -25.78
C HIS A 186 6.75 -7.67 -25.19
N LYS A 187 7.06 -7.84 -23.90
CA LYS A 187 6.75 -9.05 -23.14
C LYS A 187 5.32 -8.96 -22.59
N PRO A 188 4.55 -10.04 -22.57
CA PRO A 188 3.17 -9.97 -22.11
C PRO A 188 3.08 -9.72 -20.60
N ILE A 189 2.07 -8.95 -20.22
CA ILE A 189 1.63 -8.79 -18.83
C ILE A 189 0.51 -9.80 -18.56
N ILE A 190 0.62 -10.56 -17.47
CA ILE A 190 -0.47 -11.47 -17.06
C ILE A 190 -1.62 -10.64 -16.51
N LEU A 191 -2.82 -10.87 -17.04
CA LEU A 191 -4.08 -10.39 -16.47
C LEU A 191 -4.87 -11.59 -15.96
N TRP A 192 -5.19 -11.66 -14.66
CA TRP A 192 -6.20 -12.62 -14.21
C TRP A 192 -7.61 -12.11 -14.54
N ASP A 193 -8.47 -13.04 -14.96
CA ASP A 193 -9.86 -12.74 -15.32
C ASP A 193 -9.97 -11.52 -16.28
N GLU A 194 -9.06 -11.43 -17.26
CA GLU A 194 -8.96 -10.33 -18.23
C GLU A 194 -8.75 -8.94 -17.60
N GLY A 195 -8.32 -8.89 -16.34
CA GLY A 195 -8.08 -7.65 -15.60
C GLY A 195 -9.35 -6.87 -15.26
N LYS A 196 -10.51 -7.52 -15.19
CA LYS A 196 -11.83 -6.88 -15.01
C LYS A 196 -12.12 -6.40 -13.60
N ALA A 197 -11.40 -6.88 -12.59
CA ALA A 197 -11.62 -6.46 -11.21
C ALA A 197 -11.32 -4.98 -11.02
N TYR A 198 -12.27 -4.27 -10.38
CA TYR A 198 -12.16 -2.84 -10.07
C TYR A 198 -11.38 -2.62 -8.77
N SER A 199 -10.67 -1.51 -8.71
CA SER A 199 -10.03 -1.03 -7.49
C SER A 199 -10.08 0.49 -7.39
N THR A 200 -10.24 0.99 -6.17
CA THR A 200 -9.93 2.38 -5.85
C THR A 200 -8.43 2.52 -5.68
N ILE A 201 -7.84 3.45 -6.43
CA ILE A 201 -6.39 3.68 -6.45
C ILE A 201 -6.12 5.10 -5.96
N THR A 202 -5.11 5.26 -5.11
CA THR A 202 -4.81 6.54 -4.48
C THR A 202 -3.32 6.82 -4.52
N ARG A 203 -2.94 7.95 -5.04
CA ARG A 203 -1.55 8.42 -4.96
C ARG A 203 -1.20 8.75 -3.52
N VAL A 204 0.02 8.40 -3.07
CA VAL A 204 0.43 8.57 -1.66
C VAL A 204 0.46 10.02 -1.22
N GLU A 205 0.70 10.97 -2.12
CA GLU A 205 0.67 12.39 -1.83
C GLU A 205 -0.75 12.87 -1.49
N ASP A 206 -1.77 12.41 -2.23
CA ASP A 206 -3.17 12.72 -1.93
C ASP A 206 -3.64 11.96 -0.68
N PHE A 207 -3.20 10.71 -0.50
CA PHE A 207 -3.43 9.99 0.75
C PHE A 207 -2.90 10.75 1.97
N ALA A 208 -1.68 11.30 1.87
CA ALA A 208 -1.06 12.06 2.95
C ALA A 208 -1.88 13.29 3.34
N LYS A 209 -2.44 14.03 2.36
CA LYS A 209 -3.33 15.17 2.64
C LYS A 209 -4.55 14.76 3.46
N GLY A 210 -5.21 13.64 3.08
CA GLY A 210 -6.34 13.11 3.82
C GLY A 210 -5.98 12.73 5.26
N LEU A 211 -4.83 12.07 5.45
CA LEU A 211 -4.37 11.69 6.78
C LEU A 211 -4.03 12.91 7.66
N ILE A 212 -3.32 13.89 7.09
CA ILE A 212 -2.97 15.12 7.82
C ILE A 212 -4.24 15.88 8.27
N GLY A 213 -5.28 15.91 7.45
CA GLY A 213 -6.55 16.52 7.81
C GLY A 213 -7.30 15.84 8.99
N LEU A 214 -6.95 14.60 9.31
CA LEU A 214 -7.49 13.87 10.47
C LEU A 214 -6.70 14.13 11.77
N LEU A 215 -5.49 14.70 11.69
CA LEU A 215 -4.64 14.92 12.86
C LEU A 215 -5.23 16.01 13.77
N GLY A 216 -5.42 15.65 15.03
CA GLY A 216 -5.98 16.57 16.03
C GLY A 216 -7.45 16.93 15.81
N ASN A 217 -8.09 16.37 14.78
CA ASN A 217 -9.51 16.60 14.53
C ASN A 217 -10.37 15.71 15.44
N THR A 218 -11.11 16.33 16.36
CA THR A 218 -11.94 15.59 17.33
C THR A 218 -13.06 14.77 16.68
N GLN A 219 -13.52 15.15 15.48
CA GLN A 219 -14.49 14.36 14.71
C GLN A 219 -13.88 13.05 14.17
N ALA A 220 -12.55 12.93 14.16
CA ALA A 220 -11.86 11.72 13.78
C ALA A 220 -11.63 10.76 14.94
N TYR A 221 -11.85 11.19 16.19
CA TYR A 221 -11.59 10.36 17.36
C TYR A 221 -12.57 9.20 17.45
N ASN A 222 -12.03 8.01 17.74
CA ASN A 222 -12.78 6.76 17.90
C ASN A 222 -13.59 6.36 16.66
N GLN A 223 -13.04 6.68 15.48
CA GLN A 223 -13.66 6.46 14.19
C GLN A 223 -12.71 5.74 13.22
N ALA A 224 -13.29 5.05 12.23
CA ALA A 224 -12.56 4.55 11.07
C ALA A 224 -12.81 5.43 9.85
N PHE A 225 -11.80 5.57 8.97
CA PHE A 225 -11.87 6.35 7.74
C PHE A 225 -11.25 5.62 6.56
N HIS A 226 -11.91 5.68 5.42
CA HIS A 226 -11.29 5.44 4.14
C HIS A 226 -10.51 6.69 3.73
N ILE A 227 -9.23 6.50 3.39
CA ILE A 227 -8.48 7.52 2.65
C ILE A 227 -8.24 6.94 1.25
N ALA A 228 -9.08 7.36 0.32
CA ALA A 228 -9.19 6.75 -1.00
C ALA A 228 -9.42 7.82 -2.06
N GLY A 229 -8.92 7.57 -3.28
CA GLY A 229 -9.21 8.40 -4.44
C GLY A 229 -10.66 8.27 -4.91
N ASP A 230 -11.09 9.22 -5.74
CA ASP A 230 -12.43 9.20 -6.35
C ASP A 230 -12.50 8.33 -7.60
N GLU A 231 -11.35 8.07 -8.22
CA GLU A 231 -11.25 7.35 -9.48
C GLU A 231 -11.34 5.83 -9.27
N ARG A 232 -11.96 5.16 -10.24
CA ARG A 232 -12.25 3.72 -10.22
C ARG A 232 -11.64 3.09 -11.46
N TYR A 233 -10.70 2.17 -11.26
CA TYR A 233 -9.97 1.55 -12.37
C TYR A 233 -10.06 0.03 -12.31
N THR A 234 -10.15 -0.61 -13.49
CA THR A 234 -9.85 -2.03 -13.62
C THR A 234 -8.34 -2.24 -13.68
N TRP A 235 -7.89 -3.46 -13.37
CA TRP A 235 -6.46 -3.76 -13.50
C TRP A 235 -5.97 -3.62 -14.94
N LYS A 236 -6.82 -3.95 -15.91
CA LYS A 236 -6.48 -3.73 -17.32
C LYS A 236 -6.27 -2.25 -17.61
N THR A 237 -7.18 -1.39 -17.17
CA THR A 237 -7.06 0.07 -17.37
C THR A 237 -5.77 0.63 -16.78
N VAL A 238 -5.33 0.13 -15.62
CA VAL A 238 -4.05 0.55 -15.02
C VAL A 238 -2.87 0.26 -15.94
N ILE A 239 -2.84 -0.92 -16.55
CA ILE A 239 -1.75 -1.30 -17.47
C ILE A 239 -1.88 -0.58 -18.82
N ASP A 240 -3.10 -0.35 -19.32
CA ASP A 240 -3.32 0.46 -20.53
C ASP A 240 -2.74 1.87 -20.35
N ILE A 241 -3.05 2.54 -19.22
CA ILE A 241 -2.52 3.88 -18.92
C ILE A 241 -1.00 3.85 -18.73
N LEU A 242 -0.45 2.82 -18.09
CA LEU A 242 1.00 2.67 -17.99
C LEU A 242 1.63 2.55 -19.39
N GLY A 243 1.01 1.80 -20.29
CA GLY A 243 1.42 1.71 -21.68
C GLY A 243 1.40 3.06 -22.40
N GLU A 244 0.31 3.84 -22.24
CA GLU A 244 0.22 5.20 -22.79
C GLU A 244 1.36 6.10 -22.31
N VAL A 245 1.68 6.07 -21.00
CA VAL A 245 2.80 6.83 -20.41
C VAL A 245 4.16 6.42 -20.99
N LEU A 246 4.30 5.14 -21.32
CA LEU A 246 5.52 4.61 -21.91
C LEU A 246 5.59 4.81 -23.45
N GLY A 247 4.48 5.20 -24.10
CA GLY A 247 4.37 5.26 -25.56
C GLY A 247 4.29 3.89 -26.22
N GLU A 248 3.89 2.85 -25.47
CA GLU A 248 3.88 1.46 -25.91
C GLU A 248 2.50 0.81 -25.72
N LYS A 249 2.14 -0.10 -26.60
CA LYS A 249 0.91 -0.90 -26.47
C LYS A 249 1.22 -2.18 -25.68
N PRO A 250 0.71 -2.36 -24.47
CA PRO A 250 0.95 -3.56 -23.68
C PRO A 250 0.39 -4.81 -24.38
N LEU A 251 1.16 -5.89 -24.35
CA LEU A 251 0.67 -7.22 -24.68
C LEU A 251 0.10 -7.88 -23.43
N TYR A 252 -0.94 -8.69 -23.60
CA TYR A 252 -1.61 -9.36 -22.50
C TYR A 252 -1.63 -10.86 -22.66
N PHE A 253 -1.52 -11.55 -21.52
CA PHE A 253 -1.81 -12.97 -21.41
C PHE A 253 -2.82 -13.16 -20.29
N SER A 254 -4.01 -13.71 -20.60
CA SER A 254 -5.07 -13.90 -19.61
C SER A 254 -5.13 -15.33 -19.12
N ILE A 255 -5.21 -15.48 -17.80
CA ILE A 255 -5.53 -16.73 -17.09
C ILE A 255 -6.52 -16.40 -15.97
N THR A 256 -7.16 -17.41 -15.38
CA THR A 256 -8.03 -17.18 -14.22
C THR A 256 -7.21 -16.83 -12.98
N LYS A 257 -7.80 -16.10 -12.03
CA LYS A 257 -7.12 -15.82 -10.74
C LYS A 257 -6.84 -17.10 -9.95
N GLU A 258 -7.71 -18.12 -10.09
CA GLU A 258 -7.53 -19.43 -9.49
C GLU A 258 -6.32 -20.19 -10.06
N GLU A 259 -6.12 -20.10 -11.39
CA GLU A 259 -4.96 -20.66 -12.05
C GLU A 259 -3.68 -19.94 -11.62
N TYR A 260 -3.70 -18.60 -11.62
CA TYR A 260 -2.55 -17.83 -11.18
C TYR A 260 -2.21 -18.10 -9.71
N ALA A 261 -3.20 -18.22 -8.83
CA ALA A 261 -3.00 -18.55 -7.41
C ALA A 261 -2.39 -19.94 -7.17
N LYS A 262 -2.54 -20.90 -8.11
CA LYS A 262 -1.84 -22.19 -8.06
C LYS A 262 -0.36 -22.08 -8.38
N GLU A 263 0.02 -21.13 -9.25
CA GLU A 263 1.41 -20.91 -9.64
C GLU A 263 2.21 -20.11 -8.58
N VAL A 264 1.52 -19.30 -7.76
CA VAL A 264 2.12 -18.46 -6.70
C VAL A 264 1.39 -18.67 -5.38
N PRO A 265 1.49 -19.88 -4.78
CA PRO A 265 0.69 -20.27 -3.62
C PRO A 265 0.90 -19.37 -2.39
N GLU A 266 2.07 -18.77 -2.25
CA GLU A 266 2.38 -17.81 -1.19
C GLU A 266 1.57 -16.50 -1.28
N LYS A 267 1.05 -16.16 -2.47
CA LYS A 267 0.17 -15.00 -2.72
C LYS A 267 -1.31 -15.38 -2.84
N LYS A 268 -1.67 -16.64 -2.65
CA LYS A 268 -3.06 -17.14 -2.85
C LYS A 268 -4.08 -16.30 -2.09
N GLY A 269 -3.83 -16.00 -0.81
CA GLY A 269 -4.73 -15.18 0.00
C GLY A 269 -4.89 -13.77 -0.55
N GLU A 270 -3.81 -13.11 -0.95
CA GLU A 270 -3.83 -11.78 -1.57
C GLU A 270 -4.61 -11.78 -2.88
N ILE A 271 -4.42 -12.83 -3.70
CA ILE A 271 -5.10 -12.95 -5.00
C ILE A 271 -6.59 -13.18 -4.80
N LEU A 272 -6.96 -14.24 -4.08
CA LEU A 272 -8.35 -14.68 -3.98
C LEU A 272 -9.17 -13.87 -2.96
N GLY A 273 -8.54 -13.31 -1.94
CA GLY A 273 -9.19 -12.50 -0.90
C GLY A 273 -8.94 -10.99 -1.03
N GLY A 274 -8.18 -10.56 -2.02
CA GLY A 274 -7.80 -9.15 -2.19
C GLY A 274 -7.83 -8.67 -3.64
N ARG A 275 -6.71 -8.74 -4.31
CA ARG A 275 -6.49 -8.13 -5.63
C ARG A 275 -7.32 -8.74 -6.75
N GLY A 276 -7.67 -10.02 -6.69
CA GLY A 276 -8.48 -10.70 -7.70
C GLY A 276 -9.98 -10.42 -7.59
N ILE A 277 -10.41 -9.56 -6.67
CA ILE A 277 -11.82 -9.24 -6.43
C ILE A 277 -12.02 -7.74 -6.54
N SER A 278 -13.14 -7.31 -7.14
CA SER A 278 -13.49 -5.88 -7.21
C SER A 278 -13.69 -5.30 -5.83
N GLN A 279 -13.12 -4.11 -5.60
CA GLN A 279 -13.33 -3.33 -4.39
C GLN A 279 -13.24 -1.85 -4.67
N LEU A 280 -14.28 -1.14 -4.30
CA LEU A 280 -14.35 0.32 -4.32
C LEU A 280 -14.58 0.83 -2.90
N LEU A 281 -13.93 1.91 -2.56
CA LEU A 281 -14.10 2.56 -1.25
C LEU A 281 -14.82 3.90 -1.42
N ASP A 282 -15.88 4.09 -0.66
CA ASP A 282 -16.51 5.39 -0.49
C ASP A 282 -15.64 6.25 0.46
N ASN A 283 -15.35 7.49 0.07
CA ASN A 283 -14.56 8.44 0.87
C ASN A 283 -15.40 9.62 1.38
N SER A 284 -16.73 9.56 1.25
CA SER A 284 -17.63 10.62 1.63
C SER A 284 -17.52 10.99 3.11
N LYS A 285 -17.25 10.01 3.98
CA LYS A 285 -17.03 10.26 5.41
C LYS A 285 -15.80 11.13 5.64
N LEU A 286 -14.69 10.82 4.97
CA LEU A 286 -13.48 11.64 5.03
C LEU A 286 -13.74 13.07 4.58
N LYS A 287 -14.42 13.26 3.44
CA LYS A 287 -14.73 14.58 2.88
C LYS A 287 -15.63 15.41 3.79
N ARG A 288 -16.50 14.80 4.60
CA ARG A 288 -17.29 15.53 5.61
C ARG A 288 -16.45 16.05 6.77
N VAL A 289 -15.40 15.29 7.17
CA VAL A 289 -14.54 15.61 8.31
C VAL A 289 -13.34 16.45 7.89
N VAL A 290 -12.90 16.29 6.65
CA VAL A 290 -11.81 17.04 6.01
C VAL A 290 -12.33 17.62 4.69
N PRO A 291 -13.09 18.74 4.74
CA PRO A 291 -13.78 19.30 3.56
C PRO A 291 -12.84 19.66 2.40
N ASP A 292 -11.60 20.04 2.71
CA ASP A 292 -10.57 20.37 1.71
C ASP A 292 -9.91 19.15 1.07
N PHE A 293 -10.30 17.94 1.50
CA PHE A 293 -9.74 16.73 0.90
C PHE A 293 -10.30 16.51 -0.51
N CYS A 294 -9.39 16.50 -1.46
CA CYS A 294 -9.62 16.07 -2.84
C CYS A 294 -8.37 15.41 -3.40
N THR A 295 -8.56 14.54 -4.37
CA THR A 295 -7.45 13.93 -5.10
C THR A 295 -7.11 14.82 -6.29
N HIS A 296 -5.84 15.18 -6.42
CA HIS A 296 -5.35 16.10 -7.46
C HIS A 296 -4.50 15.40 -8.51
N ILE A 297 -3.99 14.22 -8.18
CA ILE A 297 -3.06 13.49 -9.06
C ILE A 297 -3.84 12.39 -9.75
N SER A 298 -4.10 12.56 -11.05
CA SER A 298 -4.71 11.51 -11.87
C SER A 298 -3.82 10.25 -11.92
N LEU A 299 -4.41 9.09 -12.22
CA LEU A 299 -3.62 7.86 -12.37
C LEU A 299 -2.53 8.02 -13.45
N LYS A 300 -2.84 8.70 -14.55
CA LYS A 300 -1.89 8.95 -15.64
C LYS A 300 -0.70 9.79 -15.17
N ASP A 301 -0.95 10.92 -14.52
CA ASP A 301 0.12 11.78 -14.00
C ASP A 301 0.95 11.06 -12.93
N GLY A 302 0.29 10.34 -12.05
CA GLY A 302 0.98 9.57 -11.01
C GLY A 302 1.83 8.42 -11.57
N LEU A 303 1.40 7.77 -12.64
CA LEU A 303 2.21 6.76 -13.34
C LEU A 303 3.37 7.41 -14.11
N GLN A 304 3.16 8.60 -14.70
CA GLN A 304 4.24 9.38 -15.31
C GLN A 304 5.34 9.68 -14.27
N MET A 305 4.96 10.19 -13.08
CA MET A 305 5.91 10.44 -11.98
C MET A 305 6.67 9.17 -11.57
N THR A 306 5.98 8.02 -11.55
CA THR A 306 6.61 6.72 -11.24
C THR A 306 7.60 6.30 -12.32
N VAL A 307 7.24 6.44 -13.59
CA VAL A 307 8.13 6.12 -14.73
C VAL A 307 9.35 7.04 -14.74
N ASP A 308 9.17 8.34 -14.51
CA ASP A 308 10.27 9.32 -14.46
C ASP A 308 11.22 9.04 -13.29
N TYR A 309 10.67 8.63 -12.14
CA TYR A 309 11.48 8.18 -11.01
C TYR A 309 12.39 7.01 -11.40
N TYR A 310 11.82 5.96 -12.02
CA TYR A 310 12.62 4.81 -12.46
C TYR A 310 13.64 5.17 -13.52
N LYS A 311 13.34 6.08 -14.46
CA LYS A 311 14.29 6.59 -15.45
C LYS A 311 15.48 7.29 -14.80
N THR A 312 15.24 8.15 -13.80
CA THR A 312 16.27 8.96 -13.14
C THR A 312 17.09 8.18 -12.11
N HIS A 313 16.56 7.07 -11.56
CA HIS A 313 17.19 6.26 -10.51
C HIS A 313 17.74 4.92 -11.02
N ASN A 314 17.96 4.80 -12.30
CA ASN A 314 18.48 3.61 -12.98
C ASN A 314 17.56 2.37 -12.87
N TYR A 315 16.89 2.03 -13.94
CA TYR A 315 15.98 0.87 -14.04
C TYR A 315 16.54 -0.45 -13.51
N ILE A 316 17.85 -0.67 -13.59
CA ILE A 316 18.50 -1.93 -13.21
C ILE A 316 18.22 -2.27 -11.74
N SER A 317 18.25 -1.29 -10.84
CA SER A 317 17.96 -1.50 -9.42
C SER A 317 16.48 -1.78 -9.14
N GLY A 318 15.59 -1.55 -10.11
CA GLY A 318 14.16 -1.79 -10.03
C GLY A 318 13.67 -2.99 -10.83
N ILE A 319 14.56 -3.89 -11.30
CA ILE A 319 14.25 -5.09 -12.08
C ILE A 319 14.39 -6.34 -11.20
N ASP A 320 13.31 -7.11 -11.10
CA ASP A 320 13.33 -8.46 -10.51
C ASP A 320 13.33 -9.49 -11.64
N TYR A 321 14.51 -9.99 -11.96
CA TYR A 321 14.69 -10.98 -13.02
C TYR A 321 14.04 -12.33 -12.68
N LYS A 322 13.89 -12.65 -11.38
CA LYS A 322 13.18 -13.85 -10.95
C LYS A 322 11.69 -13.73 -11.27
N PHE A 323 11.06 -12.63 -10.91
CA PHE A 323 9.66 -12.36 -11.23
C PHE A 323 9.42 -12.36 -12.74
N ASP A 324 10.34 -11.77 -13.53
CA ASP A 324 10.26 -11.76 -14.99
C ASP A 324 10.28 -13.18 -15.56
N ALA A 325 11.25 -14.00 -15.15
CA ALA A 325 11.38 -15.39 -15.59
C ALA A 325 10.22 -16.28 -15.14
N ASP A 326 9.74 -16.12 -13.90
CA ASP A 326 8.57 -16.85 -13.38
C ASP A 326 7.30 -16.50 -14.19
N THR A 327 7.13 -15.22 -14.54
CA THR A 327 6.04 -14.77 -15.41
C THR A 327 6.10 -15.46 -16.78
N ASP A 328 7.27 -15.51 -17.40
CA ASP A 328 7.46 -16.18 -18.70
C ASP A 328 7.19 -17.69 -18.62
N ARG A 329 7.63 -18.36 -17.55
CA ARG A 329 7.34 -19.79 -17.32
C ARG A 329 5.85 -20.08 -17.16
N ILE A 330 5.14 -19.24 -16.41
CA ILE A 330 3.68 -19.37 -16.25
C ILE A 330 3.01 -19.23 -17.62
N ILE A 331 3.34 -18.20 -18.38
CA ILE A 331 2.77 -17.98 -19.72
C ILE A 331 3.06 -19.18 -20.63
N ALA A 332 4.30 -19.64 -20.70
CA ALA A 332 4.68 -20.79 -21.52
C ALA A 332 3.95 -22.08 -21.15
N LYS A 333 3.75 -22.32 -19.84
CA LYS A 333 2.98 -23.44 -19.32
C LYS A 333 1.53 -23.39 -19.83
N TYR A 334 0.86 -22.25 -19.67
CA TYR A 334 -0.54 -22.11 -20.07
C TYR A 334 -0.72 -22.01 -21.59
N CYS A 335 0.25 -21.52 -22.34
CA CYS A 335 0.26 -21.66 -23.79
C CYS A 335 0.20 -23.12 -24.21
N ARG A 336 1.04 -24.00 -23.60
CA ARG A 336 1.04 -25.44 -23.91
C ARG A 336 -0.27 -26.12 -23.50
N LEU A 337 -0.80 -25.80 -22.30
CA LEU A 337 -2.04 -26.41 -21.81
C LEU A 337 -3.26 -26.06 -22.67
N ASN A 338 -3.27 -24.86 -23.27
CA ASN A 338 -4.40 -24.34 -24.05
C ASN A 338 -4.16 -24.34 -25.56
N ASN A 339 -3.09 -25.00 -26.05
CA ASN A 339 -2.70 -25.03 -27.47
C ASN A 339 -2.55 -23.65 -28.11
N ILE A 340 -2.03 -22.67 -27.35
CA ILE A 340 -1.76 -21.32 -27.83
C ILE A 340 -0.34 -21.28 -28.40
N ASP A 341 -0.17 -20.69 -29.58
CA ASP A 341 1.16 -20.54 -30.18
C ASP A 341 2.01 -19.57 -29.34
N ILE A 342 3.04 -20.12 -28.70
CA ILE A 342 3.97 -19.37 -27.85
C ILE A 342 4.77 -18.32 -28.61
N LYS A 343 4.95 -18.47 -29.94
CA LYS A 343 5.67 -17.51 -30.78
C LYS A 343 4.99 -16.15 -30.88
N LYS A 344 3.71 -16.05 -30.47
CA LYS A 344 3.01 -14.77 -30.34
C LYS A 344 3.61 -13.88 -29.25
N TYR A 345 4.39 -14.46 -28.33
CA TYR A 345 4.92 -13.77 -27.18
C TYR A 345 6.44 -13.76 -27.20
N ASN A 346 7.03 -12.62 -26.92
CA ASN A 346 8.49 -12.46 -26.82
C ASN A 346 8.97 -12.98 -25.45
N LEU A 347 8.96 -14.31 -25.26
CA LEU A 347 9.39 -14.93 -24.01
C LEU A 347 10.88 -15.26 -24.11
N LYS A 348 11.66 -14.76 -23.14
CA LYS A 348 13.06 -15.11 -22.96
C LYS A 348 13.21 -15.79 -21.61
N PHE A 349 13.50 -17.08 -21.62
CA PHE A 349 13.78 -17.83 -20.40
C PHE A 349 15.18 -17.46 -19.91
N ILE A 350 15.25 -16.61 -18.92
CA ILE A 350 16.50 -16.28 -18.21
C ILE A 350 16.55 -17.18 -16.98
N ASP A 351 17.59 -18.01 -16.87
CA ASP A 351 17.87 -18.75 -15.65
C ASP A 351 18.34 -17.77 -14.55
N TYR A 352 17.96 -18.02 -13.29
CA TYR A 352 18.38 -17.24 -12.13
C TYR A 352 19.88 -17.17 -11.92
N LEU A 353 20.62 -18.09 -12.52
CA LEU A 353 22.08 -18.15 -12.50
C LEU A 353 22.73 -17.38 -13.64
N GLY A 354 21.98 -16.60 -14.40
CA GLY A 354 22.49 -15.77 -15.49
C GLY A 354 22.75 -16.51 -16.80
N ASN A 355 22.32 -17.75 -16.93
CA ASN A 355 22.41 -18.50 -18.20
C ASN A 355 21.08 -18.34 -18.94
N ALA A 356 21.11 -17.64 -20.08
CA ALA A 356 20.01 -17.62 -21.03
C ALA A 356 19.90 -19.02 -21.67
N THR A 357 18.87 -19.76 -21.31
CA THR A 357 18.48 -20.95 -22.08
C THR A 357 17.41 -20.56 -23.09
N ILE A 358 17.72 -20.73 -24.35
CA ILE A 358 16.85 -20.53 -25.52
C ILE A 358 15.78 -21.62 -25.56
#